data_9b3462f4f78400907157e9b5cc810d46
#
_entry.id   9b3462f4f78400907157e9b5cc810d46
#
_cell.length_a   1.000
_cell.length_b   1.000
_cell.length_c   1.000
_cell.angle_alpha   90.00
_cell.angle_beta   90.00
_cell.angle_gamma   90.00
#
_symmetry.space_group_name_H-M   'P 1'
#
loop_
_entity.id
_entity.type
_entity.pdbx_description
1 polymer ?
#
loop_
_entity_poly.entity_id
_entity_poly.type
_entity_poly.pdbx_seq_one_letter_code
_entity_poly.pdbx_strand_id
1 'polypeptide(L)'
;MDEEYIREMFGEGTQAMRMNYYPPCPQPDKVIGLTSHSDVVSLTILLQINQMEGLQIKKDGVWIPIIPLPHAFIINIGDILEVNKYDATVAFPFKKNLNYQIVTNAAYRSIEHRAVVNSEKERLSIATFYSTKIDRQIGPAPSIISAKNLAKFRSIEAADYVRGYFARKLDKRSYLDVMRIENSENPAS
;
A
#
# COMPACT_ATOMS: atom_id res chain seq x y z
N MET A 1 4.20 3.75 -19.35
CA MET A 1 2.76 3.88 -19.06
C MET A 1 2.23 4.93 -19.98
N ASP A 2 1.09 4.65 -20.54
CA ASP A 2 0.35 5.65 -21.26
C ASP A 2 -0.25 6.61 -20.21
N GLU A 3 -0.01 7.90 -20.36
CA GLU A 3 -0.52 8.97 -19.49
C GLU A 3 -2.06 8.93 -19.43
N GLU A 4 -2.68 8.56 -20.53
CA GLU A 4 -4.12 8.45 -20.67
C GLU A 4 -4.69 7.34 -19.78
N TYR A 5 -4.01 6.20 -19.70
CA TYR A 5 -4.40 5.11 -18.80
C TYR A 5 -4.35 5.52 -17.31
N ILE A 6 -3.31 6.28 -16.91
CA ILE A 6 -3.26 6.83 -15.54
C ILE A 6 -4.40 7.80 -15.29
N ARG A 7 -4.66 8.68 -16.24
CA ARG A 7 -5.74 9.65 -16.14
C ARG A 7 -7.10 8.95 -16.07
N GLU A 8 -7.31 7.92 -16.83
CA GLU A 8 -8.52 7.10 -16.76
C GLU A 8 -8.66 6.36 -15.44
N MET A 9 -7.58 5.79 -14.91
CA MET A 9 -7.59 5.06 -13.64
C MET A 9 -7.82 5.97 -12.43
N PHE A 10 -7.24 7.17 -12.43
CA PHE A 10 -7.16 8.04 -11.24
C PHE A 10 -7.82 9.41 -11.39
N GLY A 11 -8.18 9.85 -12.62
CA GLY A 11 -8.68 11.20 -12.89
C GLY A 11 -9.98 11.57 -12.15
N GLU A 12 -10.80 10.59 -11.83
CA GLU A 12 -12.02 10.73 -11.01
C GLU A 12 -12.00 9.72 -9.85
N GLY A 13 -10.82 9.44 -9.33
CA GLY A 13 -10.62 8.52 -8.22
C GLY A 13 -11.18 9.04 -6.90
N THR A 14 -11.21 8.19 -5.91
CA THR A 14 -11.65 8.55 -4.57
C THR A 14 -10.46 9.02 -3.72
N GLN A 15 -10.72 10.01 -2.87
CA GLN A 15 -9.79 10.49 -1.87
C GLN A 15 -10.43 10.40 -0.50
N ALA A 16 -9.69 9.89 0.47
CA ALA A 16 -10.09 9.86 1.87
C ALA A 16 -8.95 10.37 2.75
N MET A 17 -9.29 10.90 3.92
CA MET A 17 -8.31 11.37 4.90
C MET A 17 -8.60 10.76 6.25
N ARG A 18 -7.54 10.37 6.96
CA ARG A 18 -7.60 9.85 8.33
C ARG A 18 -6.60 10.59 9.21
N MET A 19 -7.10 11.17 10.27
CA MET A 19 -6.28 11.74 11.33
C MET A 19 -6.09 10.70 12.42
N ASN A 20 -4.84 10.47 12.82
CA ASN A 20 -4.48 9.50 13.85
C ASN A 20 -3.83 10.23 15.02
N TYR A 21 -4.37 10.00 16.21
CA TYR A 21 -3.82 10.46 17.48
C TYR A 21 -3.54 9.25 18.36
N TYR A 22 -2.31 9.13 18.80
CA TYR A 22 -1.84 8.08 19.70
C TYR A 22 -1.33 8.78 20.97
N PRO A 23 -2.10 8.78 22.08
CA PRO A 23 -1.65 9.34 23.35
C PRO A 23 -0.49 8.54 23.94
N PRO A 24 0.26 9.10 24.91
CA PRO A 24 1.20 8.33 25.71
C PRO A 24 0.54 7.11 26.33
N CYS A 25 1.19 5.96 26.25
CA CYS A 25 0.67 4.69 26.76
C CYS A 25 1.57 4.17 27.88
N PRO A 26 1.08 3.97 29.12
CA PRO A 26 1.90 3.50 30.24
C PRO A 26 2.51 2.10 30.04
N GLN A 27 1.94 1.29 29.15
CA GLN A 27 2.38 -0.07 28.87
C GLN A 27 2.53 -0.29 27.35
N PRO A 28 3.46 0.39 26.66
CA PRO A 28 3.57 0.36 25.20
C PRO A 28 3.89 -1.03 24.65
N ASP A 29 4.54 -1.88 25.44
CA ASP A 29 4.89 -3.25 25.03
C ASP A 29 3.66 -4.18 24.93
N LYS A 30 2.55 -3.80 25.55
CA LYS A 30 1.30 -4.57 25.56
C LYS A 30 0.26 -4.06 24.57
N VAL A 31 0.52 -2.92 23.92
CA VAL A 31 -0.45 -2.23 23.07
C VAL A 31 0.15 -1.96 21.70
N ILE A 32 -0.64 -2.16 20.68
CA ILE A 32 -0.31 -1.75 19.31
C ILE A 32 -1.21 -0.58 18.93
N GLY A 33 -0.62 0.52 18.42
CA GLY A 33 -1.38 1.70 18.02
C GLY A 33 -2.22 1.46 16.76
N LEU A 34 -1.64 0.79 15.77
CA LEU A 34 -2.32 0.32 14.57
C LEU A 34 -1.72 -1.03 14.19
N THR A 35 -2.60 -2.03 14.05
CA THR A 35 -2.19 -3.40 13.71
C THR A 35 -1.51 -3.46 12.35
N SER A 36 -0.68 -4.49 12.17
CA SER A 36 0.00 -4.76 10.91
C SER A 36 -0.99 -4.96 9.77
N HIS A 37 -0.81 -4.23 8.68
CA HIS A 37 -1.62 -4.29 7.47
C HIS A 37 -0.86 -3.73 6.26
N SER A 38 -1.37 -3.97 5.07
CA SER A 38 -1.11 -3.20 3.86
C SER A 38 -2.31 -2.30 3.55
N ASP A 39 -2.09 -1.21 2.85
CA ASP A 39 -3.17 -0.31 2.46
C ASP A 39 -3.91 -0.86 1.23
N VAL A 40 -5.23 -1.01 1.34
CA VAL A 40 -6.10 -1.50 0.26
C VAL A 40 -6.24 -0.53 -0.92
N VAL A 41 -5.81 0.71 -0.74
CA VAL A 41 -5.90 1.80 -1.72
C VAL A 41 -4.78 1.74 -2.75
N SER A 42 -4.73 2.72 -3.64
CA SER A 42 -3.64 2.84 -4.62
C SER A 42 -2.39 3.48 -4.02
N LEU A 43 -2.56 4.61 -3.36
CA LEU A 43 -1.46 5.40 -2.81
C LEU A 43 -1.86 5.99 -1.46
N THR A 44 -0.94 5.99 -0.52
CA THR A 44 -1.07 6.70 0.76
C THR A 44 0.01 7.76 0.87
N ILE A 45 -0.39 8.99 1.19
CA ILE A 45 0.50 10.09 1.54
C ILE A 45 0.31 10.38 3.02
N LEU A 46 1.34 10.13 3.81
CA LEU A 46 1.32 10.32 5.25
C LEU A 46 2.14 11.56 5.64
N LEU A 47 1.47 12.50 6.31
CA LEU A 47 2.10 13.60 7.02
C LEU A 47 2.20 13.24 8.50
N GLN A 48 3.40 13.22 9.04
CA GLN A 48 3.61 13.14 10.47
C GLN A 48 3.76 14.56 11.05
N ILE A 49 2.90 14.90 12.01
CA ILE A 49 2.80 16.26 12.55
C ILE A 49 3.94 16.53 13.54
N ASN A 50 4.30 15.55 14.34
CA ASN A 50 5.39 15.66 15.30
C ASN A 50 6.50 14.64 15.00
N GLN A 51 7.68 14.82 15.58
CA GLN A 51 8.86 14.00 15.32
C GLN A 51 8.87 12.69 16.14
N MET A 52 7.72 12.27 16.67
CA MET A 52 7.63 11.04 17.45
C MET A 52 7.64 9.82 16.54
N GLU A 53 8.63 8.96 16.68
CA GLU A 53 8.68 7.68 15.98
C GLU A 53 7.48 6.80 16.36
N GLY A 54 7.06 5.93 15.45
CA GLY A 54 5.96 5.02 15.71
C GLY A 54 5.53 4.23 14.48
N LEU A 55 5.74 4.79 13.27
CA LEU A 55 5.55 4.02 12.04
C LEU A 55 6.68 3.01 11.87
N GLN A 56 6.33 1.77 11.61
CA GLN A 56 7.25 0.70 11.28
C GLN A 56 6.81 0.00 10.00
N ILE A 57 7.77 -0.30 9.14
CA ILE A 57 7.56 -1.12 7.94
C ILE A 57 8.19 -2.49 8.14
N LYS A 58 7.65 -3.52 7.47
CA LYS A 58 8.18 -4.87 7.54
C LYS A 58 8.96 -5.20 6.27
N LYS A 59 10.24 -5.47 6.41
CA LYS A 59 11.11 -5.88 5.33
C LYS A 59 11.86 -7.16 5.73
N ASP A 60 11.80 -8.16 4.89
CA ASP A 60 12.47 -9.46 5.10
C ASP A 60 12.16 -10.07 6.47
N GLY A 61 10.91 -9.94 6.92
CA GLY A 61 10.43 -10.44 8.21
C GLY A 61 10.75 -9.53 9.42
N VAL A 62 11.54 -8.48 9.24
CA VAL A 62 12.01 -7.58 10.31
C VAL A 62 11.21 -6.27 10.27
N TRP A 63 10.83 -5.76 11.45
CA TRP A 63 10.21 -4.45 11.62
C TRP A 63 11.28 -3.36 11.68
N ILE A 64 11.20 -2.42 10.74
CA ILE A 64 12.13 -1.29 10.61
C ILE A 64 11.38 -0.02 10.98
N PRO A 65 11.83 0.75 11.98
CA PRO A 65 11.23 2.04 12.31
C PRO A 65 11.51 3.06 11.21
N ILE A 66 10.50 3.89 10.94
CA ILE A 66 10.63 5.04 10.03
C ILE A 66 10.87 6.29 10.88
N ILE A 67 12.05 6.85 10.71
CA ILE A 67 12.41 8.11 11.38
C ILE A 67 11.74 9.27 10.64
N PRO A 68 10.88 10.05 11.32
CA PRO A 68 10.24 11.20 10.68
C PRO A 68 11.26 12.27 10.34
N LEU A 69 11.16 12.78 9.12
CA LEU A 69 11.93 13.95 8.70
C LEU A 69 11.04 15.19 8.77
N PRO A 70 11.53 16.32 9.31
CA PRO A 70 10.78 17.58 9.31
C PRO A 70 10.37 17.98 7.89
N HIS A 71 9.14 18.42 7.73
CA HIS A 71 8.59 18.91 6.46
C HIS A 71 8.60 17.87 5.31
N ALA A 72 8.66 16.58 5.63
CA ALA A 72 8.62 15.51 4.66
C ALA A 72 7.30 14.72 4.73
N PHE A 73 6.84 14.28 3.57
CA PHE A 73 5.79 13.27 3.47
C PHE A 73 6.40 11.88 3.35
N ILE A 74 5.73 10.90 3.93
CA ILE A 74 5.99 9.49 3.70
C ILE A 74 4.95 9.03 2.68
N ILE A 75 5.41 8.42 1.59
CA ILE A 75 4.54 7.93 0.53
C ILE A 75 4.69 6.41 0.47
N ASN A 76 3.58 5.70 0.60
CA ASN A 76 3.54 4.26 0.43
C ASN A 76 2.48 3.85 -0.59
N ILE A 77 2.79 2.80 -1.28
CA ILE A 77 1.97 2.19 -2.30
C ILE A 77 1.07 1.18 -1.65
N GLY A 78 -0.19 1.22 -2.05
CA GLY A 78 -1.19 0.27 -1.60
C GLY A 78 -1.38 -0.88 -2.59
N ASP A 79 -2.23 -1.81 -2.19
CA ASP A 79 -2.46 -3.09 -2.85
C ASP A 79 -2.98 -2.93 -4.29
N ILE A 80 -3.81 -1.92 -4.56
CA ILE A 80 -4.37 -1.69 -5.91
C ILE A 80 -3.25 -1.37 -6.91
N LEU A 81 -2.24 -0.60 -6.52
CA LEU A 81 -1.11 -0.33 -7.40
C LEU A 81 -0.14 -1.52 -7.51
N GLU A 82 -0.08 -2.41 -6.53
CA GLU A 82 0.67 -3.64 -6.64
C GLU A 82 0.10 -4.57 -7.73
N VAL A 83 -1.22 -4.60 -7.89
CA VAL A 83 -1.89 -5.44 -8.89
C VAL A 83 -1.66 -4.96 -10.32
N ASN A 84 -1.47 -3.67 -10.54
CA ASN A 84 -1.30 -3.08 -11.87
C ASN A 84 0.20 -2.99 -12.24
N LYS A 85 0.70 -3.62 -13.28
CA LYS A 85 2.12 -3.61 -13.69
C LYS A 85 2.49 -2.48 -14.63
N TYR A 86 3.59 -1.79 -14.33
CA TYR A 86 4.21 -0.83 -15.26
C TYR A 86 5.74 -0.88 -15.33
N ASP A 87 6.25 -0.47 -16.51
CA ASP A 87 7.67 -0.29 -16.77
C ASP A 87 8.19 0.93 -15.97
N ALA A 88 9.29 0.73 -15.24
CA ALA A 88 9.85 1.66 -14.26
C ALA A 88 10.46 2.96 -14.85
N THR A 89 10.11 3.34 -16.07
CA THR A 89 10.71 4.49 -16.78
C THR A 89 9.97 5.81 -16.61
N VAL A 90 8.87 5.88 -15.88
CA VAL A 90 8.23 7.17 -15.57
C VAL A 90 8.78 7.70 -14.25
N ALA A 91 9.88 8.43 -14.32
CA ALA A 91 10.38 9.23 -13.22
C ALA A 91 9.43 10.39 -12.94
N PHE A 92 8.76 10.36 -11.78
CA PHE A 92 8.31 11.61 -11.18
C PHE A 92 9.56 12.44 -10.81
N PRO A 93 9.57 13.78 -11.02
CA PRO A 93 10.78 14.60 -10.90
C PRO A 93 11.20 14.91 -9.46
N PHE A 94 11.04 13.97 -8.52
CA PHE A 94 11.57 14.07 -7.17
C PHE A 94 12.86 13.27 -7.07
N LYS A 95 13.97 14.01 -7.08
CA LYS A 95 15.32 13.47 -7.01
C LYS A 95 15.57 12.66 -5.74
N LYS A 96 16.14 11.46 -5.96
CA LYS A 96 16.94 10.59 -5.09
C LYS A 96 16.25 9.90 -3.90
N ASN A 97 16.26 8.58 -3.99
CA ASN A 97 16.11 7.57 -2.92
C ASN A 97 14.70 7.24 -2.40
N LEU A 98 13.65 7.39 -3.20
CA LEU A 98 12.46 6.59 -2.97
C LEU A 98 12.53 5.34 -3.86
N ASN A 99 12.60 4.17 -3.25
CA ASN A 99 12.33 2.92 -3.93
C ASN A 99 10.87 2.94 -4.38
N TYR A 100 10.62 3.47 -5.57
CA TYR A 100 9.30 3.50 -6.19
C TYR A 100 8.90 2.08 -6.57
N GLN A 101 7.98 1.57 -5.82
CA GLN A 101 7.39 0.28 -6.05
C GLN A 101 5.99 0.47 -6.62
N ILE A 102 5.88 0.98 -7.84
CA ILE A 102 4.59 1.23 -8.46
C ILE A 102 4.36 0.32 -9.65
N VAL A 103 3.25 -0.41 -9.60
CA VAL A 103 2.52 -0.91 -10.76
C VAL A 103 3.24 -1.98 -11.56
N THR A 104 3.69 -3.05 -10.93
CA THR A 104 4.56 -3.99 -11.61
C THR A 104 4.32 -5.43 -11.22
N ASN A 105 3.29 -6.11 -11.68
CA ASN A 105 3.18 -7.59 -11.61
C ASN A 105 4.12 -8.25 -10.56
N ALA A 106 4.07 -7.77 -9.30
CA ALA A 106 4.93 -8.12 -8.16
C ALA A 106 6.40 -7.62 -8.21
N ALA A 107 6.79 -6.68 -9.09
CA ALA A 107 8.12 -6.07 -8.97
C ALA A 107 8.15 -5.04 -7.81
N TYR A 108 6.98 -4.51 -7.45
CA TYR A 108 6.85 -3.60 -6.33
C TYR A 108 5.71 -4.07 -5.44
N ARG A 109 5.95 -4.17 -4.15
CA ARG A 109 5.00 -4.71 -3.19
C ARG A 109 4.40 -3.60 -2.34
N SER A 110 3.12 -3.69 -2.08
CA SER A 110 2.50 -2.96 -1.00
C SER A 110 3.20 -3.31 0.31
N ILE A 111 3.65 -2.30 1.04
CA ILE A 111 4.47 -2.52 2.23
C ILE A 111 3.59 -2.83 3.45
N GLU A 112 3.85 -3.96 4.09
CA GLU A 112 3.25 -4.26 5.39
C GLU A 112 3.81 -3.29 6.43
N HIS A 113 2.92 -2.58 7.13
CA HIS A 113 3.31 -1.58 8.11
C HIS A 113 2.39 -1.59 9.34
N ARG A 114 2.85 -0.98 10.41
CA ARG A 114 2.12 -0.84 11.68
C ARG A 114 2.48 0.46 12.38
N ALA A 115 1.69 0.86 13.37
CA ALA A 115 2.05 1.94 14.28
C ALA A 115 2.18 1.42 15.71
N VAL A 116 3.29 1.78 16.36
CA VAL A 116 3.51 1.54 17.78
C VAL A 116 3.24 2.81 18.58
N VAL A 117 2.94 2.66 19.86
CA VAL A 117 2.72 3.75 20.82
C VAL A 117 3.99 3.98 21.64
N ASN A 118 4.06 5.13 22.29
CA ASN A 118 5.18 5.52 23.17
C ASN A 118 4.69 5.76 24.59
N SER A 119 5.54 5.59 25.60
CA SER A 119 5.20 5.78 27.01
C SER A 119 5.13 7.25 27.45
N GLU A 120 5.86 8.13 26.79
CA GLU A 120 6.09 9.50 27.23
C GLU A 120 5.44 10.54 26.33
N LYS A 121 5.41 10.29 25.03
CA LYS A 121 5.05 11.27 24.00
C LYS A 121 3.89 10.77 23.14
N GLU A 122 3.02 11.70 22.80
CA GLU A 122 1.97 11.48 21.81
C GLU A 122 2.52 11.44 20.39
N ARG A 123 1.82 10.75 19.51
CA ARG A 123 2.09 10.76 18.08
C ARG A 123 0.86 11.21 17.30
N LEU A 124 1.06 12.17 16.39
CA LEU A 124 0.03 12.71 15.50
C LEU A 124 0.42 12.49 14.04
N SER A 125 -0.51 12.01 13.25
CA SER A 125 -0.30 11.87 11.81
C SER A 125 -1.60 12.02 11.02
N ILE A 126 -1.48 12.46 9.77
CA ILE A 126 -2.58 12.57 8.81
C ILE A 126 -2.21 11.71 7.61
N ALA A 127 -3.05 10.74 7.32
CA ALA A 127 -2.92 9.89 6.13
C ALA A 127 -3.98 10.31 5.10
N THR A 128 -3.53 10.57 3.88
CA THR A 128 -4.42 10.81 2.73
C THR A 128 -4.30 9.62 1.80
N PHE A 129 -5.44 9.01 1.53
CA PHE A 129 -5.57 7.82 0.70
C PHE A 129 -6.12 8.20 -0.66
N TYR A 130 -5.47 7.71 -1.71
CA TYR A 130 -5.93 7.86 -3.09
C TYR A 130 -6.23 6.48 -3.66
N SER A 131 -7.39 6.35 -4.31
CA SER A 131 -7.81 5.11 -4.94
C SER A 131 -8.36 5.37 -6.33
N THR A 132 -8.46 4.31 -7.13
CA THR A 132 -9.11 4.36 -8.42
C THR A 132 -10.60 4.66 -8.27
N LYS A 133 -11.27 4.99 -9.36
CA LYS A 133 -12.71 4.98 -9.44
C LYS A 133 -13.26 3.61 -9.02
N ILE A 134 -14.35 3.62 -8.25
CA ILE A 134 -14.89 2.39 -7.65
C ILE A 134 -15.52 1.44 -8.67
N ASP A 135 -15.96 1.97 -9.81
CA ASP A 135 -16.55 1.25 -10.95
C ASP A 135 -15.52 0.76 -11.97
N ARG A 136 -14.23 0.91 -11.68
CA ARG A 136 -13.16 0.47 -12.58
C ARG A 136 -12.69 -0.95 -12.25
N GLN A 137 -12.23 -1.62 -13.31
CA GLN A 137 -11.51 -2.89 -13.17
C GLN A 137 -10.09 -2.62 -12.66
N ILE A 138 -9.72 -3.33 -11.60
CA ILE A 138 -8.34 -3.40 -11.11
C ILE A 138 -7.74 -4.74 -11.50
N GLY A 139 -6.56 -4.71 -12.05
CA GLY A 139 -5.87 -5.92 -12.54
C GLY A 139 -4.60 -5.55 -13.29
N PRO A 140 -3.86 -6.55 -13.78
CA PRO A 140 -2.67 -6.29 -14.60
C PRO A 140 -3.05 -5.52 -15.87
N ALA A 141 -2.33 -4.42 -16.14
CA ALA A 141 -2.59 -3.64 -17.36
C ALA A 141 -2.35 -4.50 -18.61
N PRO A 142 -3.24 -4.47 -19.61
CA PRO A 142 -3.11 -5.32 -20.79
C PRO A 142 -1.80 -5.13 -21.53
N SER A 143 -1.26 -3.91 -21.59
CA SER A 143 -0.02 -3.55 -22.27
C SER A 143 1.24 -4.22 -21.74
N ILE A 144 1.16 -4.83 -20.53
CA ILE A 144 2.31 -5.45 -19.88
C ILE A 144 2.23 -6.97 -19.87
N ILE A 145 1.08 -7.53 -20.22
CA ILE A 145 0.89 -8.96 -20.30
C ILE A 145 1.40 -9.42 -21.67
N SER A 146 2.24 -10.44 -21.64
CA SER A 146 2.82 -11.04 -22.84
C SER A 146 3.12 -12.52 -22.57
N ALA A 147 3.47 -13.27 -23.62
CA ALA A 147 3.90 -14.66 -23.47
C ALA A 147 5.10 -14.85 -22.51
N LYS A 148 5.96 -13.83 -22.39
CA LYS A 148 7.11 -13.81 -21.46
C LYS A 148 6.78 -13.26 -20.08
N ASN A 149 5.59 -12.72 -19.91
CA ASN A 149 5.19 -12.06 -18.67
C ASN A 149 3.69 -12.26 -18.44
N LEU A 150 3.36 -13.44 -17.98
CA LEU A 150 1.99 -13.85 -17.72
C LEU A 150 1.37 -13.04 -16.55
N ALA A 151 0.06 -12.86 -16.60
CA ALA A 151 -0.67 -12.23 -15.50
C ALA A 151 -0.49 -13.05 -14.21
N LYS A 152 -0.08 -12.40 -13.14
CA LYS A 152 0.03 -13.00 -11.80
C LYS A 152 -1.19 -12.69 -10.92
N PHE A 153 -2.02 -11.78 -11.36
CA PHE A 153 -3.23 -11.36 -10.67
C PHE A 153 -4.42 -11.40 -11.63
N ARG A 154 -5.58 -11.75 -11.09
CA ARG A 154 -6.85 -11.66 -11.80
C ARG A 154 -7.37 -10.23 -11.79
N SER A 155 -8.29 -9.90 -12.70
CA SER A 155 -9.00 -8.63 -12.69
C SER A 155 -10.30 -8.76 -11.88
N ILE A 156 -10.66 -7.68 -11.16
CA ILE A 156 -11.89 -7.58 -10.37
C ILE A 156 -12.33 -6.11 -10.35
N GLU A 157 -13.61 -5.84 -10.14
CA GLU A 157 -14.08 -4.48 -9.90
C GLU A 157 -13.49 -3.92 -8.59
N ALA A 158 -13.09 -2.64 -8.61
CA ALA A 158 -12.53 -1.98 -7.42
C ALA A 158 -13.54 -2.01 -6.25
N ALA A 159 -14.84 -1.86 -6.54
CA ALA A 159 -15.91 -1.97 -5.55
C ALA A 159 -15.91 -3.33 -4.84
N ASP A 160 -15.77 -4.42 -5.60
CA ASP A 160 -15.77 -5.78 -5.06
C ASP A 160 -14.53 -6.07 -4.25
N TYR A 161 -13.37 -5.57 -4.70
CA TYR A 161 -12.13 -5.69 -3.97
C TYR A 161 -12.21 -4.99 -2.61
N VAL A 162 -12.66 -3.73 -2.59
CA VAL A 162 -12.82 -2.95 -1.37
C VAL A 162 -13.86 -3.57 -0.43
N ARG A 163 -15.00 -4.03 -0.97
CA ARG A 163 -16.04 -4.70 -0.19
C ARG A 163 -15.51 -5.97 0.46
N GLY A 164 -14.79 -6.80 -0.28
CA GLY A 164 -14.18 -8.02 0.24
C GLY A 164 -13.12 -7.75 1.29
N TYR A 165 -12.32 -6.68 1.11
CA TYR A 165 -11.34 -6.26 2.11
C TYR A 165 -11.98 -5.94 3.46
N PHE A 166 -13.06 -5.17 3.49
CA PHE A 166 -13.73 -4.80 4.73
C PHE A 166 -14.63 -5.89 5.33
N ALA A 167 -15.07 -6.85 4.51
CA ALA A 167 -15.89 -7.97 4.99
C ALA A 167 -15.09 -9.07 5.69
N ARG A 168 -13.76 -9.13 5.52
CA ARG A 168 -12.93 -10.17 6.11
C ARG A 168 -12.68 -9.93 7.60
N LYS A 169 -12.46 -11.00 8.36
CA LYS A 169 -11.79 -10.91 9.65
C LYS A 169 -10.33 -10.52 9.42
N LEU A 170 -9.79 -9.63 10.25
CA LEU A 170 -8.37 -9.25 10.23
C LEU A 170 -7.51 -10.47 10.61
N ASP A 171 -7.24 -11.32 9.65
CA ASP A 171 -6.18 -12.30 9.73
C ASP A 171 -4.90 -11.67 9.17
N LYS A 172 -3.75 -12.18 9.55
CA LYS A 172 -2.44 -11.60 9.23
C LYS A 172 -2.05 -11.67 7.74
N ARG A 173 -2.95 -12.11 6.84
CA ARG A 173 -2.66 -12.25 5.40
C ARG A 173 -3.03 -10.97 4.66
N SER A 174 -2.22 -10.58 3.69
CA SER A 174 -2.59 -9.52 2.76
C SER A 174 -3.85 -9.90 2.00
N TYR A 175 -4.81 -9.01 1.90
CA TYR A 175 -6.01 -9.26 1.09
C TYR A 175 -5.67 -9.40 -0.40
N LEU A 176 -4.54 -8.88 -0.81
CA LEU A 176 -4.04 -9.03 -2.17
C LEU A 176 -3.87 -10.50 -2.61
N ASP A 177 -3.67 -11.42 -1.67
CA ASP A 177 -3.53 -12.85 -1.99
C ASP A 177 -4.78 -13.41 -2.68
N VAL A 178 -5.98 -12.87 -2.43
CA VAL A 178 -7.20 -13.29 -3.14
C VAL A 178 -7.17 -12.94 -4.64
N MET A 179 -6.33 -12.00 -5.03
CA MET A 179 -6.15 -11.58 -6.42
C MET A 179 -5.11 -12.42 -7.16
N ARG A 180 -4.27 -13.16 -6.46
CA ARG A 180 -3.21 -13.97 -7.08
C ARG A 180 -3.80 -15.12 -7.90
N ILE A 181 -3.23 -15.30 -9.07
CA ILE A 181 -3.50 -16.50 -9.90
C ILE A 181 -2.56 -17.58 -9.39
N GLU A 182 -3.12 -18.63 -8.81
CA GLU A 182 -2.35 -19.85 -8.48
C GLU A 182 -1.92 -20.49 -9.78
N ASN A 183 -0.64 -20.45 -10.10
CA ASN A 183 -0.11 -21.27 -11.16
C ASN A 183 -0.13 -22.72 -10.67
N SER A 184 -0.96 -23.54 -11.30
CA SER A 184 -1.10 -24.98 -11.04
C SER A 184 0.14 -25.81 -11.47
N GLU A 185 1.31 -25.21 -11.59
CA GLU A 185 2.57 -25.87 -11.90
C GLU A 185 3.59 -25.67 -10.77
N ASN A 186 3.32 -26.31 -9.63
CA ASN A 186 4.35 -26.92 -8.79
C ASN A 186 3.69 -27.97 -7.87
N PRO A 187 3.58 -29.23 -8.27
CA PRO A 187 3.41 -30.31 -7.30
C PRO A 187 4.69 -30.32 -6.46
N ALA A 188 4.51 -30.21 -5.15
CA ALA A 188 5.56 -30.35 -4.16
C ALA A 188 6.40 -31.60 -4.43
N SER A 189 7.70 -31.40 -4.63
CA SER A 189 8.71 -32.45 -4.49
C SER A 189 9.55 -32.16 -3.25
#